data_0edfd49410510363c8777ccac89929ec
#
_entry.id   0edfd49410510363c8777ccac89929ec
#
_cell.length_a   1.000
_cell.length_b   1.000
_cell.length_c   1.000
_cell.angle_alpha   90.00
_cell.angle_beta   90.00
_cell.angle_gamma   90.00
#
_symmetry.space_group_name_H-M   'P 1'
#
loop_
_entity.id
_entity.type
_entity.pdbx_description
1 polymer ?
#
loop_
_entity_poly.entity_id
_entity_poly.type
_entity_poly.pdbx_seq_one_letter_code
_entity_poly.pdbx_strand_id
1 'polypeptide(L)'
;MTAAIDAIKQTLEKVKGVRGLAGKLADDADIINAVGLDSLEMLRFMLDLEERLSIRIDFDRLEYSSFNSIRTLAEFMETMPSK
;
A
#
# COMPACT_ATOMS: atom_id res chain seq x y z
N MET A 1 -9.16 1.76 -9.88
CA MET A 1 -9.22 1.92 -8.40
C MET A 1 -9.17 0.58 -7.68
N THR A 2 -10.05 -0.36 -8.04
CA THR A 2 -10.10 -1.66 -7.38
C THR A 2 -8.78 -2.42 -7.46
N ALA A 3 -8.11 -2.41 -8.61
CA ALA A 3 -6.84 -3.12 -8.78
C ALA A 3 -5.75 -2.61 -7.83
N ALA A 4 -5.69 -1.29 -7.64
CA ALA A 4 -4.70 -0.71 -6.73
C ALA A 4 -5.05 -1.04 -5.27
N ILE A 5 -6.33 -1.00 -4.92
CA ILE A 5 -6.77 -1.36 -3.56
C ILE A 5 -6.42 -2.82 -3.26
N ASP A 6 -6.73 -3.73 -4.19
CA ASP A 6 -6.44 -5.14 -4.00
C ASP A 6 -4.93 -5.39 -3.89
N ALA A 7 -4.15 -4.72 -4.73
CA ALA A 7 -2.70 -4.85 -4.70
C ALA A 7 -2.13 -4.41 -3.34
N ILE A 8 -2.64 -3.31 -2.79
CA ILE A 8 -2.21 -2.82 -1.49
C ILE A 8 -2.52 -3.85 -0.40
N LYS A 9 -3.74 -4.37 -0.39
CA LYS A 9 -4.15 -5.35 0.62
C LYS A 9 -3.31 -6.61 0.55
N GLN A 10 -3.08 -7.13 -0.65
CA GLN A 10 -2.29 -8.34 -0.83
C GLN A 10 -0.83 -8.13 -0.49
N THR A 11 -0.29 -6.97 -0.80
CA THR A 11 1.09 -6.64 -0.46
C THR A 11 1.26 -6.54 1.06
N LEU A 12 0.30 -5.94 1.75
CA LEU A 12 0.32 -5.90 3.22
C LEU A 12 0.30 -7.30 3.81
N GLU A 13 -0.54 -8.17 3.28
CA GLU A 13 -0.59 -9.57 3.74
C GLU A 13 0.76 -10.24 3.57
N LYS A 14 1.40 -10.06 2.41
CA LYS A 14 2.68 -10.67 2.12
C LYS A 14 3.79 -10.13 3.04
N VAL A 15 3.85 -8.82 3.20
CA VAL A 15 4.89 -8.18 4.00
C VAL A 15 4.77 -8.52 5.47
N LYS A 16 3.56 -8.57 5.99
CA LYS A 16 3.33 -8.92 7.39
C LYS A 16 3.38 -10.43 7.63
N GLY A 17 3.21 -11.23 6.59
CA GLY A 17 3.19 -12.68 6.73
C GLY A 17 1.97 -13.20 7.47
N VAL A 18 0.86 -12.47 7.44
CA VAL A 18 -0.37 -12.84 8.14
C VAL A 18 -1.38 -13.33 7.10
N ARG A 19 -1.60 -14.64 7.07
CA ARG A 19 -2.51 -15.26 6.10
C ARG A 19 -3.93 -14.76 6.32
N GLY A 20 -4.57 -14.36 5.22
CA GLY A 20 -5.95 -13.89 5.26
C GLY A 20 -6.10 -12.41 5.60
N LEU A 21 -4.98 -11.70 5.83
CA LEU A 21 -5.04 -10.29 6.20
C LEU A 21 -5.75 -9.46 5.14
N ALA A 22 -5.48 -9.72 3.87
CA ALA A 22 -6.08 -8.94 2.78
C ALA A 22 -7.60 -8.94 2.85
N GLY A 23 -8.19 -10.09 3.16
CA GLY A 23 -9.65 -10.24 3.24
C GLY A 23 -10.26 -9.57 4.46
N LYS A 24 -9.45 -9.21 5.45
CA LYS A 24 -9.92 -8.59 6.69
C LYS A 24 -9.81 -7.08 6.68
N LEU A 25 -9.12 -6.51 5.70
CA LEU A 25 -8.88 -5.07 5.64
C LEU A 25 -9.99 -4.37 4.86
N ALA A 26 -10.60 -3.37 5.48
CA ALA A 26 -11.55 -2.50 4.79
C ALA A 26 -10.80 -1.52 3.89
N ASP A 27 -11.47 -1.02 2.86
CA ASP A 27 -10.85 -0.07 1.93
C ASP A 27 -10.40 1.21 2.61
N ASP A 28 -11.06 1.61 3.68
CA ASP A 28 -10.72 2.81 4.43
C ASP A 28 -9.88 2.52 5.68
N ALA A 29 -9.32 1.32 5.80
CA ALA A 29 -8.45 0.99 6.92
C ALA A 29 -7.20 1.86 6.93
N ASP A 30 -6.83 2.33 8.12
CA ASP A 30 -5.62 3.12 8.33
C ASP A 30 -4.41 2.18 8.31
N ILE A 31 -3.53 2.36 7.33
CA ILE A 31 -2.41 1.45 7.14
C ILE A 31 -1.47 1.49 8.34
N ILE A 32 -1.19 2.68 8.86
CA ILE A 32 -0.25 2.84 9.96
C ILE A 32 -0.82 2.25 11.25
N ASN A 33 -2.07 2.58 11.59
CA ASN A 33 -2.66 2.18 12.86
C ASN A 33 -3.27 0.78 12.84
N ALA A 34 -3.87 0.38 11.72
CA ALA A 34 -4.52 -0.92 11.64
C ALA A 34 -3.55 -2.07 11.36
N VAL A 35 -2.49 -1.80 10.59
CA VAL A 35 -1.54 -2.85 10.19
C VAL A 35 -0.23 -2.74 10.96
N GLY A 36 0.31 -1.53 11.11
CA GLY A 36 1.52 -1.30 11.89
C GLY A 36 2.78 -1.79 11.20
N LEU A 37 3.27 -1.04 10.22
CA LEU A 37 4.51 -1.39 9.52
C LEU A 37 5.70 -0.69 10.18
N ASP A 38 6.78 -1.44 10.41
CA ASP A 38 8.04 -0.81 10.79
C ASP A 38 8.75 -0.27 9.54
N SER A 39 9.92 0.36 9.73
CA SER A 39 10.62 1.01 8.63
C SER A 39 11.02 0.03 7.52
N LEU A 40 11.49 -1.14 7.89
CA LEU A 40 11.90 -2.15 6.90
C LEU A 40 10.68 -2.71 6.18
N GLU A 41 9.61 -2.99 6.91
CA GLU A 41 8.38 -3.48 6.31
C GLU A 41 7.78 -2.45 5.37
N MET A 42 7.83 -1.17 5.76
CA MET A 42 7.34 -0.09 4.92
C MET A 42 8.12 -0.03 3.59
N LEU A 43 9.45 -0.15 3.66
CA LEU A 43 10.27 -0.16 2.46
C LEU A 43 9.92 -1.33 1.55
N ARG A 44 9.79 -2.53 2.11
CA ARG A 44 9.40 -3.71 1.34
C ARG A 44 8.04 -3.53 0.70
N PHE A 45 7.10 -2.98 1.47
CA PHE A 45 5.75 -2.73 1.00
C PHE A 45 5.76 -1.81 -0.22
N MET A 46 6.49 -0.69 -0.14
CA MET A 46 6.53 0.27 -1.24
C MET A 46 7.21 -0.30 -2.48
N LEU A 47 8.32 -1.02 -2.31
CA LEU A 47 9.02 -1.62 -3.43
C LEU A 47 8.17 -2.71 -4.11
N ASP A 48 7.45 -3.49 -3.31
CA ASP A 48 6.59 -4.55 -3.84
C ASP A 48 5.40 -3.95 -4.60
N LEU A 49 4.86 -2.84 -4.10
CA LEU A 49 3.78 -2.14 -4.82
C LEU A 49 4.25 -1.62 -6.17
N GLU A 50 5.45 -1.08 -6.24
CA GLU A 50 6.00 -0.62 -7.52
C GLU A 50 6.02 -1.76 -8.54
N GLU A 51 6.43 -2.95 -8.09
CA GLU A 51 6.47 -4.12 -8.96
C GLU A 51 5.06 -4.57 -9.38
N ARG A 52 4.17 -4.69 -8.41
CA ARG A 52 2.81 -5.21 -8.66
C ARG A 52 2.01 -4.30 -9.58
N LEU A 53 2.17 -2.99 -9.42
CA LEU A 53 1.39 -2.01 -10.17
C LEU A 53 2.13 -1.51 -11.40
N SER A 54 3.39 -1.93 -11.58
CA SER A 54 4.24 -1.48 -12.69
C SER A 54 4.32 0.04 -12.74
N ILE A 55 4.54 0.66 -11.59
CA ILE A 55 4.63 2.11 -11.46
C ILE A 55 5.96 2.49 -10.83
N ARG A 56 6.29 3.78 -10.93
CA ARG A 56 7.45 4.35 -10.28
C ARG A 56 6.96 5.32 -9.21
N ILE A 57 7.17 4.98 -7.94
CA ILE A 57 6.68 5.80 -6.84
C ILE A 57 7.64 6.97 -6.62
N ASP A 58 7.06 8.17 -6.59
CA ASP A 58 7.81 9.38 -6.24
C ASP A 58 7.75 9.56 -4.72
N PHE A 59 8.80 9.12 -4.04
CA PHE A 59 8.85 9.15 -2.58
C PHE A 59 8.87 10.57 -2.02
N ASP A 60 9.30 11.55 -2.82
CA ASP A 60 9.30 12.96 -2.39
C ASP A 60 7.87 13.51 -2.26
N ARG A 61 6.93 12.97 -3.01
CA ARG A 61 5.53 13.39 -2.96
C ARG A 61 4.72 12.62 -1.95
N LEU A 62 5.28 11.55 -1.39
CA LEU A 62 4.59 10.69 -0.45
C LEU A 62 4.51 11.38 0.91
N GLU A 63 3.30 11.50 1.45
CA GLU A 63 3.08 12.15 2.74
C GLU A 63 2.53 11.13 3.74
N TYR A 64 2.66 11.45 5.02
CA TYR A 64 2.11 10.60 6.08
C TYR A 64 0.61 10.39 5.87
N SER A 65 -0.09 11.46 5.45
CA SER A 65 -1.53 11.38 5.20
C SER A 65 -1.91 10.43 4.07
N SER A 66 -0.97 10.09 3.19
CA SER A 66 -1.21 9.12 2.12
C SER A 66 -1.58 7.74 2.68
N PHE A 67 -1.17 7.46 3.92
CA PHE A 67 -1.41 6.18 4.58
C PHE A 67 -2.64 6.18 5.49
N ASN A 68 -3.42 7.27 5.49
CA ASN A 68 -4.62 7.37 6.32
C ASN A 68 -5.66 6.31 5.99
N SER A 69 -5.69 5.86 4.74
CA SER A 69 -6.55 4.74 4.36
C SER A 69 -5.95 4.03 3.15
N ILE A 70 -6.35 2.78 2.96
CA ILE A 70 -5.95 2.03 1.77
C ILE A 70 -6.43 2.74 0.52
N ARG A 71 -7.67 3.26 0.56
CA ARG A 71 -8.23 4.01 -0.57
C ARG A 71 -7.40 5.23 -0.92
N THR A 72 -6.99 6.01 0.09
CA THR A 72 -6.17 7.20 -0.13
C THR A 72 -4.84 6.84 -0.76
N LEU A 73 -4.21 5.78 -0.28
CA LEU A 73 -2.94 5.32 -0.87
C LEU A 73 -3.14 4.84 -2.30
N ALA A 74 -4.24 4.14 -2.57
CA ALA A 74 -4.55 3.69 -3.93
C ALA A 74 -4.70 4.87 -4.89
N GLU A 75 -5.37 5.92 -4.45
CA GLU A 75 -5.52 7.13 -5.26
C GLU A 75 -4.17 7.76 -5.57
N PHE A 76 -3.30 7.82 -4.57
CA PHE A 76 -1.93 8.32 -4.76
C PHE A 76 -1.19 7.47 -5.79
N MET A 77 -1.26 6.15 -5.66
CA MET A 77 -0.55 5.24 -6.57
C MET A 77 -1.02 5.40 -8.01
N GLU A 78 -2.30 5.70 -8.21
CA GLU A 78 -2.84 5.87 -9.56
C GLU A 78 -2.35 7.14 -10.24
N THR A 79 -1.80 8.09 -9.48
CA THR A 79 -1.21 9.30 -10.07
C THR A 79 0.27 9.11 -10.42
N MET A 80 0.87 7.98 -10.07
CA MET A 80 2.28 7.74 -10.34
C MET A 80 2.50 7.28 -11.78
N PRO A 81 3.63 7.66 -12.38
CA PRO A 81 3.93 7.26 -13.76
C PRO A 81 4.21 5.77 -13.85
N SER A 82 3.96 5.21 -15.02
CA SER A 82 4.29 3.82 -15.31
C SER A 82 5.81 3.62 -15.33
N LYS A 83 6.23 2.44 -14.94
CA LYS A 83 7.63 2.03 -15.03
C LYS A 83 8.11 2.00 -16.45
#